data_568ed0097eab244c4a54942879b35e17
#
_entry.id   568ed0097eab244c4a54942879b35e17
#
_cell.length_a   1.000
_cell.length_b   1.000
_cell.length_c   1.000
_cell.angle_alpha   90.00
_cell.angle_beta   90.00
_cell.angle_gamma   90.00
#
_symmetry.space_group_name_H-M   'P 1'
#
loop_
_entity.id
_entity.type
_entity.pdbx_description
1 polymer ?
#
loop_
_entity_poly.entity_id
_entity_poly.type
_entity_poly.pdbx_seq_one_letter_code
_entity_poly.pdbx_strand_id
1 'polypeptide(L)'
;HDGNQESIISVCFGELPEKIVIDSVVETTLQDEYMLNTQGQLEVIKKYKNGGTAKVFIRAHHPSNPKCANLLLKKNNDLKKIVQVEEIECENQTVNALLRKAIWNKFEDDLQLEDMEIDVSKEDAKKIWDKLAGYLPVYSLFQSDRKNSDGDNEVQDPLKEAVKQILTDS
;
A
#
# COMPACT_ATOMS: atom_id res chain seq x y z
N HIS A 1 31.41 2.41 15.51
CA HIS A 1 30.35 1.54 14.97
C HIS A 1 29.04 2.29 15.06
N ASP A 2 28.61 2.91 13.97
CA ASP A 2 27.32 3.57 13.86
C ASP A 2 26.22 2.51 13.88
N GLY A 3 25.51 2.39 15.02
CA GLY A 3 24.47 1.40 15.27
C GLY A 3 23.13 1.66 14.55
N ASN A 4 23.15 2.24 13.36
CA ASN A 4 21.94 2.58 12.61
C ASN A 4 21.95 1.83 11.26
N GLN A 5 21.85 0.49 11.33
CA GLN A 5 21.79 -0.34 10.13
C GLN A 5 20.33 -0.39 9.62
N GLU A 6 20.06 0.23 8.50
CA GLU A 6 18.78 0.16 7.80
C GLU A 6 18.92 -0.78 6.59
N SER A 7 18.02 -1.75 6.47
CA SER A 7 17.90 -2.64 5.32
C SER A 7 16.59 -2.33 4.59
N ILE A 8 16.67 -2.15 3.27
CA ILE A 8 15.53 -1.83 2.42
C ILE A 8 15.35 -2.94 1.39
N ILE A 9 14.14 -3.46 1.29
CA ILE A 9 13.76 -4.44 0.27
C ILE A 9 12.63 -3.82 -0.55
N SER A 10 12.76 -3.79 -1.88
CA SER A 10 11.72 -3.37 -2.81
C SER A 10 11.31 -4.51 -3.72
N VAL A 11 10.00 -4.67 -3.95
CA VAL A 11 9.43 -5.68 -4.84
C VAL A 11 8.34 -5.02 -5.69
N CYS A 12 8.38 -5.23 -7.00
CA CYS A 12 7.37 -4.76 -7.94
C CYS A 12 6.44 -5.92 -8.35
N PHE A 13 5.14 -5.66 -8.38
CA PHE A 13 4.10 -6.59 -8.81
C PHE A 13 3.42 -6.04 -10.06
N GLY A 14 3.40 -6.81 -11.15
CA GLY A 14 2.83 -6.42 -12.43
C GLY A 14 1.40 -6.91 -12.66
N GLU A 15 1.05 -8.09 -12.17
CA GLU A 15 -0.29 -8.65 -12.27
C GLU A 15 -1.09 -8.35 -11.00
N LEU A 16 -1.98 -7.36 -11.09
CA LEU A 16 -2.74 -6.85 -9.95
C LEU A 16 -4.24 -7.02 -10.20
N PRO A 17 -5.06 -7.16 -9.14
CA PRO A 17 -6.50 -7.11 -9.29
C PRO A 17 -6.92 -5.77 -9.90
N GLU A 18 -7.79 -5.81 -10.93
CA GLU A 18 -8.26 -4.60 -11.60
C GLU A 18 -9.01 -3.67 -10.63
N LYS A 19 -9.71 -4.24 -9.65
CA LYS A 19 -10.54 -3.49 -8.70
C LYS A 19 -10.27 -3.92 -7.28
N ILE A 20 -10.29 -2.95 -6.38
CA ILE A 20 -10.17 -3.17 -4.93
C ILE A 20 -11.41 -2.59 -4.27
N VAL A 21 -12.12 -3.43 -3.52
CA VAL A 21 -13.24 -2.98 -2.68
C VAL A 21 -12.68 -2.56 -1.33
N ILE A 22 -12.49 -1.26 -1.13
CA ILE A 22 -11.97 -0.70 0.11
C ILE A 22 -13.08 -0.62 1.15
N ASP A 23 -14.26 -0.24 0.70
CA ASP A 23 -15.45 -0.10 1.52
C ASP A 23 -16.59 -0.92 0.88
N SER A 24 -17.55 -1.39 1.68
CA SER A 24 -18.67 -2.23 1.20
C SER A 24 -19.53 -1.56 0.09
N VAL A 25 -19.30 -0.29 -0.19
CA VAL A 25 -20.14 0.54 -1.06
C VAL A 25 -19.41 1.05 -2.31
N VAL A 26 -18.06 1.12 -2.31
CA VAL A 26 -17.31 1.75 -3.43
C VAL A 26 -16.11 0.90 -3.82
N GLU A 27 -16.10 0.53 -5.10
CA GLU A 27 -14.93 -0.04 -5.75
C GLU A 27 -13.98 1.09 -6.17
N THR A 28 -12.69 0.91 -5.97
CA THR A 28 -11.64 1.78 -6.50
C THR A 28 -10.56 0.94 -7.16
N THR A 29 -9.63 1.58 -7.86
CA THR A 29 -8.47 0.93 -8.46
C THR A 29 -7.19 1.50 -7.87
N LEU A 30 -6.08 0.78 -7.95
CA LEU A 30 -4.77 1.32 -7.58
C LEU A 30 -4.38 2.52 -8.44
N GLN A 31 -4.83 2.55 -9.69
CA GLN A 31 -4.65 3.67 -10.60
C GLN A 31 -5.40 4.92 -10.12
N ASP A 32 -6.69 4.77 -9.75
CA ASP A 32 -7.51 5.89 -9.28
C ASP A 32 -7.00 6.46 -7.93
N GLU A 33 -6.34 5.62 -7.13
CA GLU A 33 -5.75 6.01 -5.85
C GLU A 33 -4.30 6.48 -5.96
N TYR A 34 -3.76 6.57 -7.18
CA TYR A 34 -2.36 6.95 -7.45
C TYR A 34 -1.35 6.12 -6.64
N MET A 35 -1.56 4.80 -6.58
CA MET A 35 -0.73 3.87 -5.82
C MET A 35 0.19 3.02 -6.71
N LEU A 36 0.32 3.35 -7.98
CA LEU A 36 1.21 2.69 -8.93
C LEU A 36 2.44 3.56 -9.23
N ASN A 37 3.56 2.91 -9.55
CA ASN A 37 4.75 3.59 -10.03
C ASN A 37 4.57 4.05 -11.50
N THR A 38 5.54 4.73 -12.06
CA THR A 38 5.52 5.23 -13.45
C THR A 38 5.40 4.14 -14.52
N GLN A 39 5.62 2.87 -14.15
CA GLN A 39 5.51 1.69 -15.03
C GLN A 39 4.16 0.98 -14.88
N GLY A 40 3.24 1.54 -14.08
CA GLY A 40 1.94 0.94 -13.80
C GLY A 40 2.00 -0.29 -12.89
N GLN A 41 3.06 -0.44 -12.10
CA GLN A 41 3.29 -1.56 -11.19
C GLN A 41 3.10 -1.12 -9.73
N LEU A 42 2.69 -2.07 -8.88
CA LEU A 42 2.68 -1.88 -7.43
C LEU A 42 4.09 -2.14 -6.89
N GLU A 43 4.76 -1.12 -6.39
CA GLU A 43 6.07 -1.23 -5.77
C GLU A 43 5.94 -1.20 -4.25
N VAL A 44 6.22 -2.34 -3.60
CA VAL A 44 6.18 -2.49 -2.15
C VAL A 44 7.58 -2.41 -1.58
N ILE A 45 7.77 -1.52 -0.60
CA ILE A 45 9.05 -1.32 0.08
C ILE A 45 8.91 -1.75 1.55
N LYS A 46 9.84 -2.58 2.00
CA LYS A 46 10.01 -2.93 3.42
C LYS A 46 11.30 -2.35 3.94
N LYS A 47 11.22 -1.56 5.00
CA LYS A 47 12.37 -0.96 5.68
C LYS A 47 12.52 -1.58 7.06
N TYR A 48 13.69 -2.14 7.31
CA TYR A 48 14.07 -2.73 8.58
C TYR A 48 15.09 -1.82 9.26
N LYS A 49 14.85 -1.46 10.49
CA LYS A 49 15.80 -0.68 11.30
C LYS A 49 16.30 -1.54 12.44
N ASN A 50 17.62 -1.75 12.49
CA ASN A 50 18.30 -2.49 13.57
C ASN A 50 17.72 -3.90 13.81
N GLY A 51 17.34 -4.63 12.75
CA GLY A 51 16.76 -5.97 12.88
C GLY A 51 15.35 -6.01 13.50
N GLY A 52 14.68 -4.87 13.61
CA GLY A 52 13.32 -4.77 14.16
C GLY A 52 12.24 -5.13 13.13
N THR A 53 10.97 -4.93 13.52
CA THR A 53 9.83 -5.13 12.64
C THR A 53 9.88 -4.21 11.43
N ALA A 54 9.62 -4.75 10.25
CA ALA A 54 9.59 -3.99 9.01
C ALA A 54 8.49 -2.92 9.02
N LYS A 55 8.82 -1.72 8.56
CA LYS A 55 7.83 -0.74 8.12
C LYS A 55 7.56 -0.94 6.64
N VAL A 56 6.30 -0.97 6.26
CA VAL A 56 5.88 -1.19 4.87
C VAL A 56 5.41 0.12 4.26
N PHE A 57 5.86 0.38 3.03
CA PHE A 57 5.49 1.53 2.22
C PHE A 57 5.14 1.06 0.81
N ILE A 58 4.32 1.83 0.12
CA ILE A 58 4.13 1.71 -1.32
C ILE A 58 4.83 2.90 -1.98
N ARG A 59 5.76 2.64 -2.91
CA ARG A 59 6.34 3.70 -3.75
C ARG A 59 5.47 3.86 -4.98
N ALA A 60 4.97 5.06 -5.17
CA ALA A 60 4.04 5.38 -6.23
C ALA A 60 4.31 6.76 -6.83
N HIS A 61 3.93 6.94 -8.08
CA HIS A 61 3.84 8.24 -8.73
C HIS A 61 2.56 8.91 -8.27
N HIS A 62 2.67 9.72 -7.20
CA HIS A 62 1.55 10.19 -6.37
C HIS A 62 1.47 11.72 -6.35
N PRO A 63 0.26 12.32 -6.21
CA PRO A 63 0.10 13.76 -6.10
C PRO A 63 0.87 14.36 -4.93
N SER A 64 1.72 15.35 -5.21
CA SER A 64 2.54 16.07 -4.24
C SER A 64 2.08 17.51 -3.99
N ASN A 65 1.18 18.06 -4.82
CA ASN A 65 0.61 19.39 -4.59
C ASN A 65 -0.01 19.49 -3.19
N PRO A 66 0.38 20.46 -2.36
CA PRO A 66 -0.06 20.60 -0.97
C PRO A 66 -1.58 20.59 -0.76
N LYS A 67 -2.36 21.01 -1.77
CA LYS A 67 -3.82 21.03 -1.72
C LYS A 67 -4.46 19.65 -1.85
N CYS A 68 -3.79 18.73 -2.52
CA CYS A 68 -4.31 17.38 -2.77
C CYS A 68 -3.31 16.23 -2.46
N ALA A 69 -2.22 16.55 -1.76
CA ALA A 69 -1.24 15.56 -1.33
C ALA A 69 -1.71 14.73 -0.14
N ASN A 70 -1.18 13.50 -0.05
CA ASN A 70 -1.34 12.62 1.13
C ASN A 70 -2.81 12.32 1.51
N LEU A 71 -3.75 12.32 0.56
CA LEU A 71 -5.17 12.12 0.86
C LEU A 71 -5.46 10.73 1.44
N LEU A 72 -4.69 9.72 1.07
CA LEU A 72 -4.79 8.36 1.62
C LEU A 72 -4.46 8.27 3.11
N LEU A 73 -3.72 9.24 3.63
CA LEU A 73 -3.29 9.32 5.03
C LEU A 73 -4.16 10.26 5.87
N LYS A 74 -5.23 10.81 5.29
CA LYS A 74 -6.15 11.75 5.96
C LYS A 74 -7.42 11.05 6.45
N LYS A 75 -7.94 11.52 7.57
CA LYS A 75 -9.24 11.09 8.10
C LYS A 75 -10.38 11.72 7.30
N ASN A 76 -11.57 11.12 7.35
CA ASN A 76 -12.77 11.64 6.69
C ASN A 76 -13.01 13.13 6.96
N ASN A 77 -12.88 13.56 8.23
CA ASN A 77 -13.10 14.96 8.59
C ASN A 77 -12.08 15.91 7.95
N ASP A 78 -10.85 15.47 7.73
CA ASP A 78 -9.82 16.30 7.10
C ASP A 78 -10.04 16.38 5.59
N LEU A 79 -10.50 15.30 4.95
CA LEU A 79 -10.93 15.31 3.56
C LEU A 79 -12.13 16.24 3.35
N LYS A 80 -13.13 16.20 4.22
CA LYS A 80 -14.28 17.11 4.19
C LYS A 80 -13.89 18.57 4.32
N LYS A 81 -12.91 18.90 5.16
CA LYS A 81 -12.39 20.27 5.27
C LYS A 81 -11.80 20.76 3.96
N ILE A 82 -11.03 19.90 3.24
CA ILE A 82 -10.48 20.26 1.93
C ILE A 82 -11.62 20.53 0.93
N VAL A 83 -12.60 19.63 0.87
CA VAL A 83 -13.78 19.77 -0.01
C VAL A 83 -14.52 21.09 0.26
N GLN A 84 -14.68 21.44 1.53
CA GLN A 84 -15.34 22.68 1.94
C GLN A 84 -14.51 23.93 1.59
N VAL A 85 -13.20 23.91 1.88
CA VAL A 85 -12.31 25.08 1.65
C VAL A 85 -12.10 25.34 0.16
N GLU A 86 -11.97 24.30 -0.64
CA GLU A 86 -11.73 24.39 -2.09
C GLU A 86 -13.06 24.41 -2.89
N GLU A 87 -14.21 24.47 -2.21
CA GLU A 87 -15.56 24.53 -2.79
C GLU A 87 -15.80 23.42 -3.83
N ILE A 88 -15.50 22.16 -3.44
CA ILE A 88 -15.59 21.00 -4.30
C ILE A 88 -16.95 20.33 -4.12
N GLU A 89 -17.64 20.04 -5.22
CA GLU A 89 -18.86 19.23 -5.21
C GLU A 89 -18.51 17.75 -5.03
N CYS A 90 -19.16 17.09 -4.06
CA CYS A 90 -19.01 15.68 -3.81
C CYS A 90 -20.36 15.07 -3.42
N GLU A 91 -20.83 14.09 -4.17
CA GLU A 91 -22.15 13.47 -4.01
C GLU A 91 -22.32 12.79 -2.65
N ASN A 92 -21.26 12.14 -2.15
CA ASN A 92 -21.30 11.44 -0.86
C ASN A 92 -20.02 11.68 -0.06
N GLN A 93 -20.14 12.55 0.92
CA GLN A 93 -19.02 12.92 1.80
C GLN A 93 -18.77 11.91 2.94
N THR A 94 -19.53 10.83 3.04
CA THR A 94 -19.27 9.79 4.05
C THR A 94 -18.23 8.79 3.57
N VAL A 95 -17.99 8.70 2.25
CA VAL A 95 -17.09 7.76 1.60
C VAL A 95 -15.78 8.44 1.22
N ASN A 96 -14.69 8.05 1.87
CA ASN A 96 -13.37 8.67 1.66
C ASN A 96 -12.86 8.55 0.22
N ALA A 97 -13.10 7.43 -0.46
CA ALA A 97 -12.67 7.24 -1.85
C ALA A 97 -13.34 8.26 -2.79
N LEU A 98 -14.62 8.58 -2.56
CA LEU A 98 -15.32 9.62 -3.34
C LEU A 98 -14.81 11.02 -3.04
N LEU A 99 -14.50 11.32 -1.77
CA LEU A 99 -13.87 12.58 -1.38
C LEU A 99 -12.51 12.75 -2.05
N ARG A 100 -11.65 11.72 -1.99
CA ARG A 100 -10.33 11.76 -2.64
C ARG A 100 -10.46 11.97 -4.14
N LYS A 101 -11.32 11.19 -4.80
CA LYS A 101 -11.57 11.32 -6.23
C LYS A 101 -12.02 12.75 -6.61
N ALA A 102 -12.96 13.32 -5.87
CA ALA A 102 -13.43 14.68 -6.11
C ALA A 102 -12.30 15.71 -5.93
N ILE A 103 -11.46 15.56 -4.90
CA ILE A 103 -10.32 16.45 -4.65
C ILE A 103 -9.30 16.34 -5.77
N TRP A 104 -8.87 15.12 -6.16
CA TRP A 104 -7.90 14.95 -7.24
C TRP A 104 -8.42 15.43 -8.58
N ASN A 105 -9.69 15.20 -8.90
CA ASN A 105 -10.31 15.74 -10.12
C ASN A 105 -10.29 17.29 -10.15
N LYS A 106 -10.50 17.94 -9.00
CA LYS A 106 -10.43 19.42 -8.92
C LYS A 106 -9.04 19.96 -9.27
N PHE A 107 -8.00 19.20 -8.96
CA PHE A 107 -6.60 19.57 -9.18
C PHE A 107 -5.94 18.77 -10.30
N GLU A 108 -6.70 18.16 -11.23
CA GLU A 108 -6.16 17.26 -12.27
C GLU A 108 -5.09 17.90 -13.14
N ASP A 109 -5.19 19.21 -13.39
CA ASP A 109 -4.20 19.97 -14.17
C ASP A 109 -2.94 20.36 -13.37
N ASP A 110 -2.94 20.17 -12.04
CA ASP A 110 -1.85 20.58 -11.15
C ASP A 110 -1.64 19.58 -9.99
N LEU A 111 -1.61 18.30 -10.29
CA LEU A 111 -1.36 17.27 -9.28
C LEU A 111 0.08 17.26 -8.79
N GLN A 112 1.04 17.71 -9.61
CA GLN A 112 2.48 17.67 -9.33
C GLN A 112 2.92 16.25 -8.95
N LEU A 113 2.72 15.30 -9.88
CA LEU A 113 3.01 13.89 -9.62
C LEU A 113 4.50 13.66 -9.39
N GLU A 114 4.86 13.05 -8.28
CA GLU A 114 6.23 12.72 -7.88
C GLU A 114 6.31 11.31 -7.31
N ASP A 115 7.51 10.71 -7.34
CA ASP A 115 7.74 9.43 -6.71
C ASP A 115 7.76 9.58 -5.19
N MET A 116 6.75 9.06 -4.53
CA MET A 116 6.54 9.18 -3.09
C MET A 116 6.40 7.81 -2.43
N GLU A 117 6.77 7.74 -1.16
CA GLU A 117 6.54 6.57 -0.32
C GLU A 117 5.32 6.78 0.58
N ILE A 118 4.29 5.98 0.37
CA ILE A 118 3.02 6.02 1.11
C ILE A 118 3.11 5.03 2.27
N ASP A 119 2.99 5.52 3.49
CA ASP A 119 2.97 4.69 4.71
C ASP A 119 1.65 3.90 4.78
N VAL A 120 1.71 2.58 4.58
CA VAL A 120 0.53 1.70 4.58
C VAL A 120 0.08 1.27 5.98
N SER A 121 0.62 1.86 7.03
CA SER A 121 0.15 1.62 8.40
C SER A 121 -0.98 2.55 8.83
N LYS A 122 -1.37 3.52 7.98
CA LYS A 122 -2.26 4.61 8.35
C LYS A 122 -3.52 4.66 7.49
N GLU A 123 -4.62 5.03 8.11
CA GLU A 123 -5.92 5.41 7.53
C GLU A 123 -6.36 4.51 6.34
N ASP A 124 -6.72 5.10 5.21
CA ASP A 124 -7.20 4.35 4.04
C ASP A 124 -6.08 3.63 3.30
N ALA A 125 -4.83 4.13 3.37
CA ALA A 125 -3.68 3.39 2.85
C ALA A 125 -3.54 2.02 3.53
N LYS A 126 -3.82 1.94 4.85
CA LYS A 126 -3.86 0.68 5.58
C LYS A 126 -4.98 -0.24 5.09
N LYS A 127 -6.18 0.29 4.90
CA LYS A 127 -7.33 -0.51 4.43
C LYS A 127 -7.07 -1.12 3.06
N ILE A 128 -6.49 -0.32 2.13
CA ILE A 128 -6.10 -0.78 0.80
C ILE A 128 -5.03 -1.87 0.92
N TRP A 129 -4.01 -1.64 1.75
CA TRP A 129 -2.94 -2.60 1.97
C TRP A 129 -3.46 -3.93 2.55
N ASP A 130 -4.32 -3.90 3.55
CA ASP A 130 -4.89 -5.10 4.15
C ASP A 130 -5.68 -5.94 3.12
N LYS A 131 -6.32 -5.30 2.13
CA LYS A 131 -6.96 -6.00 1.01
C LYS A 131 -5.94 -6.55 0.02
N LEU A 132 -4.97 -5.74 -0.39
CA LEU A 132 -3.91 -6.15 -1.32
C LEU A 132 -3.09 -7.32 -0.80
N ALA A 133 -2.75 -7.30 0.47
CA ALA A 133 -1.94 -8.35 1.09
C ALA A 133 -2.55 -9.76 0.94
N GLY A 134 -3.89 -9.85 0.83
CA GLY A 134 -4.59 -11.10 0.57
C GLY A 134 -4.46 -11.61 -0.89
N TYR A 135 -4.11 -10.75 -1.83
CA TYR A 135 -3.94 -11.09 -3.24
C TYR A 135 -2.46 -11.27 -3.62
N LEU A 136 -1.55 -10.69 -2.85
CA LEU A 136 -0.13 -10.80 -3.13
C LEU A 136 0.33 -12.22 -2.78
N PRO A 137 1.17 -12.84 -3.65
CA PRO A 137 1.75 -14.12 -3.32
C PRO A 137 2.45 -14.02 -1.98
N VAL A 138 2.25 -15.04 -1.12
CA VAL A 138 2.95 -15.15 0.16
C VAL A 138 4.44 -15.34 -0.17
N TYR A 139 5.14 -14.23 -0.41
CA TYR A 139 6.58 -14.26 -0.37
C TYR A 139 6.95 -14.52 1.10
N SER A 140 7.25 -15.76 1.41
CA SER A 140 8.15 -16.09 2.51
C SER A 140 9.47 -15.39 2.19
N LEU A 141 9.55 -14.10 2.51
CA LEU A 141 10.85 -13.44 2.62
C LEU A 141 11.60 -14.29 3.62
N PHE A 142 12.57 -15.04 3.13
CA PHE A 142 13.49 -15.76 3.99
C PHE A 142 13.91 -14.76 5.08
N GLN A 143 13.43 -15.01 6.29
CA GLN A 143 13.94 -14.28 7.43
C GLN A 143 15.39 -14.66 7.53
N SER A 144 16.28 -13.77 7.14
CA SER A 144 17.73 -13.95 7.31
C SER A 144 18.13 -13.91 8.80
N ASP A 145 17.18 -13.81 9.69
CA ASP A 145 17.32 -13.90 11.15
C ASP A 145 16.99 -15.28 11.69
N ARG A 146 17.42 -16.33 11.02
CA ARG A 146 17.63 -17.57 11.77
C ARG A 146 18.88 -17.37 12.61
N LYS A 147 18.69 -17.00 13.86
CA LYS A 147 19.64 -17.39 14.89
C LYS A 147 19.85 -18.89 14.71
N ASN A 148 21.03 -19.29 14.28
CA ASN A 148 21.47 -20.66 14.30
C ASN A 148 21.42 -21.15 15.75
N SER A 149 20.27 -21.64 16.19
CA SER A 149 20.19 -22.56 17.32
C SER A 149 20.19 -23.96 16.70
N ASP A 150 21.31 -24.62 16.80
CA ASP A 150 21.50 -26.02 16.49
C ASP A 150 20.52 -26.88 17.34
N GLY A 151 19.28 -27.02 16.88
CA GLY A 151 18.29 -27.81 17.65
C GLY A 151 16.95 -28.05 17.00
N ASP A 152 16.56 -27.33 15.94
CA ASP A 152 15.24 -27.52 15.34
C ASP A 152 15.27 -28.36 14.07
N ASN A 153 14.92 -29.64 14.26
CA ASN A 153 14.65 -30.64 13.24
C ASN A 153 13.27 -30.44 12.58
N GLU A 154 12.92 -29.25 12.12
CA GLU A 154 11.79 -29.07 11.21
C GLU A 154 12.07 -27.96 10.21
N VAL A 155 12.84 -28.30 9.18
CA VAL A 155 12.86 -27.53 7.93
C VAL A 155 11.52 -27.81 7.27
N GLN A 156 10.50 -27.03 7.55
CA GLN A 156 9.30 -26.99 6.73
C GLN A 156 9.71 -26.40 5.37
N ASP A 157 9.75 -27.28 4.38
CA ASP A 157 10.06 -26.94 3.00
C ASP A 157 8.94 -26.03 2.47
N PRO A 158 9.23 -24.73 2.16
CA PRO A 158 8.22 -23.79 1.66
C PRO A 158 7.54 -24.29 0.37
N LEU A 159 8.21 -25.16 -0.40
CA LEU A 159 7.65 -25.82 -1.57
C LEU A 159 6.55 -26.83 -1.20
N LYS A 160 6.61 -27.48 -0.04
CA LYS A 160 5.56 -28.42 0.40
C LYS A 160 4.27 -27.70 0.79
N GLU A 161 4.33 -26.52 1.35
CA GLU A 161 3.14 -25.73 1.66
C GLU A 161 2.50 -25.13 0.40
N ALA A 162 3.30 -24.64 -0.55
CA ALA A 162 2.80 -24.16 -1.83
C ALA A 162 2.10 -25.28 -2.63
N VAL A 163 2.65 -26.50 -2.62
CA VAL A 163 2.05 -27.66 -3.29
C VAL A 163 0.78 -28.14 -2.57
N LYS A 164 0.71 -28.07 -1.23
CA LYS A 164 -0.52 -28.38 -0.50
C LYS A 164 -1.67 -27.44 -0.83
N GLN A 165 -1.40 -26.14 -0.96
CA GLN A 165 -2.42 -25.15 -1.29
C GLN A 165 -3.01 -25.37 -2.70
N ILE A 166 -2.19 -25.77 -3.66
CA ILE A 166 -2.62 -26.08 -5.04
C ILE A 166 -3.48 -27.35 -5.10
N LEU A 167 -3.26 -28.31 -4.19
CA LEU A 167 -3.97 -29.60 -4.18
C LEU A 167 -5.27 -29.59 -3.35
N THR A 168 -5.55 -28.54 -2.57
CA THR A 168 -6.80 -28.39 -1.80
C THR A 168 -7.87 -27.59 -2.51
N ASP A 169 -7.54 -26.90 -3.60
CA ASP A 169 -8.48 -26.11 -4.42
C ASP A 169 -8.94 -26.82 -5.71
N SER A 170 -8.91 -28.17 -5.70
CA SER A 170 -9.39 -29.00 -6.83
C SER A 170 -10.61 -29.81 -6.45
#